data_3e6f37c4cd9c4e6554bdeafbeca7fccc
#
_entry.id   3e6f37c4cd9c4e6554bdeafbeca7fccc
#
_cell.length_a   1.000
_cell.length_b   1.000
_cell.length_c   1.000
_cell.angle_alpha   90.00
_cell.angle_beta   90.00
_cell.angle_gamma   90.00
#
_symmetry.space_group_name_H-M   'P 1'
#
loop_
_entity.id
_entity.type
_entity.pdbx_description
1 polymer ?
#
loop_
_entity_poly.entity_id
_entity_poly.type
_entity_poly.pdbx_seq_one_letter_code
_entity_poly.pdbx_strand_id
1 'polypeptide(L)'
;MTHIRTQSRSHRRVAAAVDAVCAVAADFDATTLDEVVLAVSAERRRPIEIVSGELAPGVCGQRRIFPDKEMIILATALPSREHTLAHELGHIVFDHPGEVTAEVTLAASDDLIAYMLNRRAYQQMIADGPDELAEWEAETFASMLMTRLRVFHNRGAGVSVLRFDEALG
;
A
#
# COMPACT_ATOMS: atom_id res chain seq x y z
N MET A 1 30.61 19.62 -5.12
CA MET A 1 30.37 18.64 -4.05
C MET A 1 28.87 18.56 -3.79
N THR A 2 28.22 17.55 -4.34
CA THR A 2 26.77 17.35 -4.18
C THR A 2 26.55 16.69 -2.82
N HIS A 3 26.02 17.45 -1.85
CA HIS A 3 25.58 16.88 -0.57
C HIS A 3 24.41 15.93 -0.83
N ILE A 4 24.66 14.64 -0.83
CA ILE A 4 23.63 13.62 -0.70
C ILE A 4 23.05 13.81 0.70
N ARG A 5 21.89 14.47 0.78
CA ARG A 5 21.09 14.50 2.02
C ARG A 5 20.65 13.07 2.30
N THR A 6 21.31 12.42 3.23
CA THR A 6 20.83 11.15 3.76
C THR A 6 19.45 11.40 4.37
N GLN A 7 18.40 10.93 3.71
CA GLN A 7 17.04 11.01 4.28
C GLN A 7 17.04 10.15 5.55
N SER A 8 16.68 10.76 6.65
CA SER A 8 16.58 10.08 7.95
C SER A 8 15.14 9.63 8.21
N ARG A 9 14.98 8.53 8.96
CA ARG A 9 13.69 8.05 9.45
C ARG A 9 12.96 9.17 10.18
N SER A 10 11.75 9.53 9.74
CA SER A 10 10.95 10.61 10.30
C SER A 10 9.51 10.19 10.57
N HIS A 11 9.20 9.83 11.81
CA HIS A 11 7.83 9.55 12.25
C HIS A 11 6.86 10.69 11.99
N ARG A 12 7.33 11.95 12.06
CA ARG A 12 6.50 13.12 11.78
C ARG A 12 6.07 13.16 10.31
N ARG A 13 6.97 12.81 9.38
CA ARG A 13 6.66 12.72 7.94
C ARG A 13 5.63 11.64 7.69
N VAL A 14 5.81 10.47 8.30
CA VAL A 14 4.87 9.35 8.17
C VAL A 14 3.50 9.70 8.76
N ALA A 15 3.45 10.30 9.94
CA ALA A 15 2.20 10.73 10.56
C ALA A 15 1.44 11.73 9.69
N ALA A 16 2.13 12.72 9.10
CA ALA A 16 1.52 13.68 8.18
C ALA A 16 0.93 13.00 6.93
N ALA A 17 1.62 11.98 6.38
CA ALA A 17 1.12 11.19 5.25
C ALA A 17 -0.14 10.39 5.63
N VAL A 18 -0.16 9.77 6.81
CA VAL A 18 -1.34 9.07 7.34
C VAL A 18 -2.51 10.03 7.53
N ASP A 19 -2.27 11.21 8.12
CA ASP A 19 -3.32 12.23 8.30
C ASP A 19 -3.89 12.69 6.95
N ALA A 20 -3.05 12.87 5.93
CA ALA A 20 -3.50 13.23 4.58
C ALA A 20 -4.34 12.11 3.95
N VAL A 21 -3.93 10.84 4.05
CA VAL A 21 -4.70 9.70 3.55
C VAL A 21 -6.03 9.57 4.29
N CYS A 22 -6.06 9.76 5.60
CA CYS A 22 -7.29 9.74 6.38
C CYS A 22 -8.25 10.87 5.98
N ALA A 23 -7.75 12.06 5.65
CA ALA A 23 -8.57 13.17 5.16
C ALA A 23 -9.18 12.83 3.80
N VAL A 24 -8.39 12.32 2.86
CA VAL A 24 -8.89 11.85 1.55
C VAL A 24 -9.94 10.73 1.73
N ALA A 25 -9.67 9.76 2.58
CA ALA A 25 -10.62 8.68 2.88
C ALA A 25 -11.96 9.22 3.42
N ALA A 26 -11.91 10.23 4.29
CA ALA A 26 -13.12 10.87 4.84
C ALA A 26 -13.90 11.62 3.75
N ASP A 27 -13.24 12.31 2.83
CA ASP A 27 -13.89 13.03 1.73
C ASP A 27 -14.62 12.07 0.74
N PHE A 28 -14.21 10.81 0.70
CA PHE A 28 -14.83 9.75 -0.11
C PHE A 28 -15.72 8.80 0.69
N ASP A 29 -16.00 9.08 1.98
CA ASP A 29 -16.76 8.21 2.87
C ASP A 29 -16.21 6.76 2.94
N ALA A 30 -14.91 6.59 2.77
CA ALA A 30 -14.26 5.28 2.76
C ALA A 30 -14.31 4.64 4.17
N THR A 31 -14.80 3.42 4.24
CA THR A 31 -14.98 2.64 5.48
C THR A 31 -14.07 1.42 5.57
N THR A 32 -13.58 0.94 4.44
CA THR A 32 -12.65 -0.20 4.34
C THR A 32 -11.31 0.25 3.78
N LEU A 33 -10.26 -0.54 4.02
CA LEU A 33 -8.94 -0.21 3.47
C LEU A 33 -8.92 -0.25 1.93
N ASP A 34 -9.68 -1.15 1.32
CA ASP A 34 -9.84 -1.19 -0.16
C ASP A 34 -10.44 0.13 -0.66
N GLU A 35 -11.45 0.68 0.02
CA GLU A 35 -12.05 1.98 -0.31
C GLU A 35 -11.06 3.14 -0.07
N VAL A 36 -10.21 3.06 0.95
CA VAL A 36 -9.13 4.04 1.16
C VAL A 36 -8.16 4.04 -0.02
N VAL A 37 -7.78 2.85 -0.54
CA VAL A 37 -6.93 2.76 -1.73
C VAL A 37 -7.61 3.38 -2.95
N LEU A 38 -8.92 3.14 -3.13
CA LEU A 38 -9.69 3.75 -4.22
C LEU A 38 -9.78 5.28 -4.09
N ALA A 39 -9.96 5.79 -2.87
CA ALA A 39 -9.97 7.23 -2.59
C ALA A 39 -8.61 7.86 -2.93
N VAL A 40 -7.51 7.25 -2.52
CA VAL A 40 -6.15 7.69 -2.88
C VAL A 40 -5.91 7.63 -4.38
N SER A 41 -6.40 6.58 -5.05
CA SER A 41 -6.36 6.43 -6.52
C SER A 41 -7.05 7.60 -7.23
N ALA A 42 -8.25 7.95 -6.77
CA ALA A 42 -9.03 9.06 -7.32
C ALA A 42 -8.37 10.42 -7.09
N GLU A 43 -7.89 10.69 -5.87
CA GLU A 43 -7.18 11.91 -5.52
C GLU A 43 -5.91 12.11 -6.34
N ARG A 44 -5.14 11.04 -6.53
CA ARG A 44 -3.93 11.05 -7.37
C ARG A 44 -4.22 11.09 -8.87
N ARG A 45 -5.47 10.89 -9.27
CA ARG A 45 -5.89 10.74 -10.69
C ARG A 45 -5.07 9.68 -11.43
N ARG A 46 -4.70 8.62 -10.70
CA ARG A 46 -3.94 7.49 -11.21
C ARG A 46 -4.56 6.20 -10.68
N PRO A 47 -5.11 5.35 -11.56
CA PRO A 47 -5.75 4.10 -11.16
C PRO A 47 -4.82 3.21 -10.34
N ILE A 48 -5.32 2.68 -9.24
CA ILE A 48 -4.66 1.66 -8.41
C ILE A 48 -5.56 0.44 -8.42
N GLU A 49 -5.07 -0.67 -8.97
CA GLU A 49 -5.77 -1.95 -8.99
C GLU A 49 -5.22 -2.85 -7.88
N ILE A 50 -6.12 -3.54 -7.19
CA ILE A 50 -5.77 -4.54 -6.17
C ILE A 50 -6.14 -5.90 -6.72
N VAL A 51 -5.16 -6.79 -6.83
CA VAL A 51 -5.35 -8.16 -7.31
C VAL A 51 -4.71 -9.16 -6.35
N SER A 52 -5.23 -10.38 -6.34
CA SER A 52 -4.59 -11.51 -5.66
C SER A 52 -3.85 -12.34 -6.67
N GLY A 53 -2.65 -12.81 -6.34
CA GLY A 53 -1.82 -13.58 -7.24
C GLY A 53 -0.77 -14.41 -6.54
N GLU A 54 -0.12 -15.24 -7.31
CA GLU A 54 1.02 -16.03 -6.87
C GLU A 54 2.28 -15.15 -6.93
N LEU A 55 2.95 -14.99 -5.80
CA LEU A 55 4.19 -14.25 -5.67
C LEU A 55 5.34 -15.20 -5.30
N ALA A 56 6.57 -14.72 -5.42
CA ALA A 56 7.74 -15.49 -5.01
C ALA A 56 7.64 -15.88 -3.52
N PRO A 57 8.20 -17.03 -3.12
CA PRO A 57 8.19 -17.44 -1.72
C PRO A 57 8.73 -16.36 -0.79
N GLY A 58 7.95 -16.04 0.27
CA GLY A 58 8.29 -15.01 1.24
C GLY A 58 7.87 -13.59 0.85
N VAL A 59 7.36 -13.36 -0.37
CA VAL A 59 6.81 -12.07 -0.80
C VAL A 59 5.31 -12.05 -0.51
N CYS A 60 4.87 -11.12 0.35
CA CYS A 60 3.48 -10.98 0.74
C CYS A 60 2.70 -10.03 -0.18
N GLY A 61 3.34 -8.95 -0.64
CA GLY A 61 2.78 -7.97 -1.54
C GLY A 61 3.81 -7.49 -2.54
N GLN A 62 3.35 -6.90 -3.62
CA GLN A 62 4.20 -6.31 -4.65
C GLN A 62 3.48 -5.15 -5.33
N ARG A 63 4.14 -4.00 -5.40
CA ARG A 63 3.70 -2.87 -6.23
C ARG A 63 4.27 -2.97 -7.62
N ARG A 64 3.41 -2.88 -8.64
CA ARG A 64 3.81 -2.75 -10.05
C ARG A 64 3.36 -1.43 -10.62
N ILE A 65 4.23 -0.79 -11.40
CA ILE A 65 3.99 0.51 -12.02
C ILE A 65 3.86 0.31 -13.52
N PHE A 66 2.70 0.67 -14.07
CA PHE A 66 2.41 0.70 -15.51
C PHE A 66 2.36 2.15 -16.00
N PRO A 67 2.41 2.41 -17.30
CA PRO A 67 2.35 3.78 -17.83
C PRO A 67 1.10 4.55 -17.40
N ASP A 68 -0.05 3.88 -17.30
CA ASP A 68 -1.38 4.46 -17.07
C ASP A 68 -1.97 4.16 -15.68
N LYS A 69 -1.43 3.18 -14.96
CA LYS A 69 -1.93 2.71 -13.66
C LYS A 69 -0.84 2.18 -12.75
N GLU A 70 -1.21 1.90 -11.52
CA GLU A 70 -0.44 1.11 -10.58
C GLU A 70 -1.23 -0.13 -10.17
N MET A 71 -0.54 -1.18 -9.78
CA MET A 71 -1.17 -2.42 -9.34
C MET A 71 -0.53 -2.89 -8.04
N ILE A 72 -1.35 -3.23 -7.08
CA ILE A 72 -0.95 -3.93 -5.85
C ILE A 72 -1.33 -5.39 -6.01
N ILE A 73 -0.34 -6.27 -6.02
CA ILE A 73 -0.54 -7.71 -6.05
C ILE A 73 -0.35 -8.22 -4.61
N LEU A 74 -1.36 -8.90 -4.09
CA LEU A 74 -1.33 -9.53 -2.78
C LEU A 74 -1.22 -11.05 -2.96
N ALA A 75 -0.33 -11.70 -2.22
CA ALA A 75 -0.23 -13.15 -2.25
C ALA A 75 -1.55 -13.80 -1.80
N THR A 76 -1.89 -14.96 -2.38
CA THR A 76 -3.16 -15.66 -2.11
C THR A 76 -3.27 -16.17 -0.67
N ALA A 77 -2.14 -16.47 -0.03
CA ALA A 77 -2.07 -16.93 1.36
C ALA A 77 -1.31 -15.91 2.21
N LEU A 78 -2.04 -15.00 2.87
CA LEU A 78 -1.47 -13.94 3.70
C LEU A 78 -1.84 -14.11 5.17
N PRO A 79 -0.89 -13.88 6.10
CA PRO A 79 -1.20 -13.77 7.52
C PRO A 79 -2.13 -12.59 7.85
N SER A 80 -1.95 -11.46 7.17
CA SER A 80 -2.78 -10.26 7.29
C SER A 80 -2.85 -9.51 5.96
N ARG A 81 -3.99 -9.67 5.27
CA ARG A 81 -4.25 -8.98 4.00
C ARG A 81 -4.25 -7.47 4.16
N GLU A 82 -4.95 -6.96 5.19
CA GLU A 82 -5.07 -5.52 5.41
C GLU A 82 -3.72 -4.87 5.72
N HIS A 83 -2.89 -5.51 6.55
CA HIS A 83 -1.57 -4.97 6.86
C HIS A 83 -0.68 -4.91 5.61
N THR A 84 -0.66 -5.98 4.82
CA THR A 84 0.09 -6.02 3.55
C THR A 84 -0.41 -4.97 2.57
N LEU A 85 -1.74 -4.82 2.41
CA LEU A 85 -2.32 -3.78 1.56
C LEU A 85 -1.96 -2.37 2.03
N ALA A 86 -1.98 -2.11 3.34
CA ALA A 86 -1.57 -0.83 3.91
C ALA A 86 -0.07 -0.56 3.69
N HIS A 87 0.77 -1.58 3.76
CA HIS A 87 2.21 -1.49 3.48
C HIS A 87 2.48 -1.12 2.02
N GLU A 88 1.85 -1.82 1.07
CA GLU A 88 1.97 -1.50 -0.36
C GLU A 88 1.41 -0.11 -0.69
N LEU A 89 0.31 0.30 -0.04
CA LEU A 89 -0.20 1.67 -0.14
C LEU A 89 0.83 2.68 0.37
N GLY A 90 1.57 2.37 1.43
CA GLY A 90 2.67 3.19 1.93
C GLY A 90 3.73 3.44 0.86
N HIS A 91 4.15 2.42 0.12
CA HIS A 91 5.08 2.57 -0.99
C HIS A 91 4.54 3.51 -2.08
N ILE A 92 3.23 3.46 -2.35
CA ILE A 92 2.57 4.36 -3.31
C ILE A 92 2.55 5.81 -2.79
N VAL A 93 2.17 6.01 -1.54
CA VAL A 93 2.02 7.34 -0.92
C VAL A 93 3.35 8.08 -0.82
N PHE A 94 4.43 7.37 -0.53
CA PHE A 94 5.79 7.95 -0.48
C PHE A 94 6.51 7.95 -1.82
N ASP A 95 5.88 7.43 -2.87
CA ASP A 95 6.44 7.29 -4.21
C ASP A 95 7.79 6.54 -4.21
N HIS A 96 7.86 5.47 -3.42
CA HIS A 96 9.03 4.61 -3.39
C HIS A 96 9.24 3.93 -4.74
N PRO A 97 10.48 3.57 -5.12
CA PRO A 97 10.72 2.80 -6.32
C PRO A 97 9.90 1.50 -6.30
N GLY A 98 9.19 1.23 -7.38
CA GLY A 98 8.44 0.01 -7.59
C GLY A 98 8.96 -0.75 -8.79
N GLU A 99 8.49 -1.98 -8.99
CA GLU A 99 8.77 -2.72 -10.20
C GLU A 99 8.06 -2.07 -11.39
N VAL A 100 8.84 -1.49 -12.30
CA VAL A 100 8.31 -0.89 -13.53
C VAL A 100 8.03 -2.00 -14.52
N THR A 101 6.75 -2.22 -14.81
CA THR A 101 6.32 -3.17 -15.83
C THR A 101 6.02 -2.40 -17.11
N ALA A 102 6.87 -2.56 -18.13
CA ALA A 102 6.51 -2.16 -19.48
C ALA A 102 5.35 -3.05 -19.95
N GLU A 103 4.30 -2.45 -20.56
CA GLU A 103 3.27 -3.26 -21.20
C GLU A 103 3.92 -4.12 -22.29
N VAL A 104 4.08 -5.38 -21.97
CA VAL A 104 4.37 -6.38 -22.98
C VAL A 104 3.09 -7.17 -23.17
N THR A 105 2.42 -6.94 -24.28
CA THR A 105 1.33 -7.80 -24.76
C THR A 105 1.98 -9.14 -25.13
N LEU A 106 2.05 -10.08 -24.19
CA LEU A 106 2.79 -11.32 -24.39
C LEU A 106 1.83 -12.49 -24.59
N ALA A 107 2.06 -13.24 -25.67
CA ALA A 107 1.47 -14.55 -25.88
C ALA A 107 2.01 -15.55 -24.82
N ALA A 108 1.26 -16.60 -24.54
CA ALA A 108 1.47 -17.53 -23.42
C ALA A 108 2.88 -18.19 -23.29
N SER A 109 3.75 -18.06 -24.29
CA SER A 109 5.15 -18.52 -24.23
C SER A 109 6.09 -17.55 -23.52
N ASP A 110 5.64 -16.34 -23.25
CA ASP A 110 6.44 -15.25 -22.70
C ASP A 110 6.31 -15.16 -21.17
N ASP A 111 5.31 -15.81 -20.56
CA ASP A 111 5.15 -15.94 -19.11
C ASP A 111 6.39 -16.55 -18.44
N LEU A 112 7.06 -17.49 -19.10
CA LEU A 112 8.28 -18.11 -18.59
C LEU A 112 9.46 -17.13 -18.65
N ILE A 113 9.54 -16.30 -19.69
CA ILE A 113 10.58 -15.28 -19.85
C ILE A 113 10.34 -14.16 -18.86
N ALA A 114 9.08 -13.71 -18.69
CA ALA A 114 8.70 -12.73 -17.68
C ALA A 114 8.99 -13.24 -16.26
N TYR A 115 8.71 -14.51 -15.97
CA TYR A 115 9.07 -15.16 -14.71
C TYR A 115 10.59 -15.20 -14.48
N MET A 116 11.37 -15.51 -15.51
CA MET A 116 12.83 -15.54 -15.41
C MET A 116 13.46 -14.16 -15.29
N LEU A 117 12.88 -13.13 -15.94
CA LEU A 117 13.31 -11.74 -15.83
C LEU A 117 12.94 -11.18 -14.45
N ASN A 118 11.74 -11.47 -13.95
CA ASN A 118 11.31 -11.11 -12.61
C ASN A 118 12.17 -11.77 -11.53
N ARG A 119 12.60 -13.02 -11.74
CA ARG A 119 13.53 -13.71 -10.84
C ARG A 119 14.91 -13.06 -10.84
N ARG A 120 15.40 -12.56 -11.98
CA ARG A 120 16.67 -11.81 -12.06
C ARG A 120 16.56 -10.44 -11.40
N ALA A 121 15.49 -9.70 -11.67
CA ALA A 121 15.22 -8.40 -11.02
C ALA A 121 15.09 -8.56 -9.50
N TYR A 122 14.40 -9.61 -9.04
CA TYR A 122 14.29 -9.95 -7.62
C TYR A 122 15.65 -10.33 -7.00
N GLN A 123 16.47 -11.12 -7.70
CA GLN A 123 17.82 -11.44 -7.24
C GLN A 123 18.75 -10.23 -7.21
N GLN A 124 18.57 -9.28 -8.13
CA GLN A 124 19.32 -8.02 -8.15
C GLN A 124 18.87 -7.08 -7.05
N MET A 125 17.56 -7.02 -6.78
CA MET A 125 16.96 -6.27 -5.67
C MET A 125 17.41 -6.80 -4.30
N ILE A 126 17.56 -8.14 -4.16
CA ILE A 126 18.14 -8.76 -2.96
C ILE A 126 19.63 -8.47 -2.84
N ALA A 127 20.36 -8.38 -3.96
CA ALA A 127 21.80 -8.11 -3.96
C ALA A 127 22.13 -6.66 -3.59
N ASP A 128 21.25 -5.70 -3.99
CA ASP A 128 21.39 -4.28 -3.67
C ASP A 128 20.75 -3.92 -2.31
N GLY A 129 20.04 -4.86 -1.67
CA GLY A 129 19.24 -4.68 -0.47
C GLY A 129 17.99 -3.83 -0.71
N PRO A 130 16.86 -4.11 -0.03
CA PRO A 130 15.75 -3.18 -0.02
C PRO A 130 16.24 -1.84 0.55
N ASP A 131 15.74 -0.72 0.03
CA ASP A 131 15.97 0.58 0.64
C ASP A 131 15.38 0.55 2.05
N GLU A 132 16.22 0.38 3.07
CA GLU A 132 15.81 0.24 4.47
C GLU A 132 14.94 1.41 4.94
N LEU A 133 15.11 2.59 4.33
CA LEU A 133 14.28 3.73 4.65
C LEU A 133 12.89 3.59 4.05
N ALA A 134 12.78 3.17 2.78
CA ALA A 134 11.50 2.95 2.12
C ALA A 134 10.67 1.87 2.82
N GLU A 135 11.29 0.76 3.19
CA GLU A 135 10.63 -0.31 3.96
C GLU A 135 10.18 0.18 5.33
N TRP A 136 11.03 0.93 6.04
CA TRP A 136 10.68 1.51 7.33
C TRP A 136 9.51 2.50 7.22
N GLU A 137 9.49 3.35 6.19
CA GLU A 137 8.41 4.31 5.96
C GLU A 137 7.09 3.58 5.65
N ALA A 138 7.11 2.57 4.78
CA ALA A 138 5.93 1.78 4.43
C ALA A 138 5.37 1.00 5.63
N GLU A 139 6.23 0.35 6.42
CA GLU A 139 5.83 -0.41 7.60
C GLU A 139 5.28 0.50 8.71
N THR A 140 5.94 1.63 8.95
CA THR A 140 5.48 2.62 9.94
C THR A 140 4.14 3.24 9.51
N PHE A 141 3.99 3.53 8.21
CA PHE A 141 2.74 4.02 7.64
C PHE A 141 1.61 3.00 7.81
N ALA A 142 1.83 1.74 7.46
CA ALA A 142 0.83 0.67 7.60
C ALA A 142 0.35 0.56 9.05
N SER A 143 1.27 0.50 9.99
CA SER A 143 0.97 0.40 11.43
C SER A 143 0.17 1.60 11.94
N MET A 144 0.53 2.82 11.56
CA MET A 144 -0.17 4.04 11.94
C MET A 144 -1.55 4.12 11.28
N LEU A 145 -1.67 3.83 9.98
CA LEU A 145 -2.94 3.84 9.25
C LEU A 145 -3.93 2.84 9.84
N MET A 146 -3.50 1.60 10.06
CA MET A 146 -4.34 0.55 10.65
C MET A 146 -4.83 0.93 12.05
N THR A 147 -3.99 1.57 12.85
CA THR A 147 -4.38 2.08 14.17
C THR A 147 -5.45 3.17 14.05
N ARG A 148 -5.31 4.11 13.11
CA ARG A 148 -6.29 5.17 12.87
C ARG A 148 -7.63 4.59 12.42
N LEU A 149 -7.65 3.69 11.44
CA LEU A 149 -8.87 3.07 10.94
C LEU A 149 -9.64 2.32 12.04
N ARG A 150 -8.95 1.60 12.93
CA ARG A 150 -9.58 0.94 14.09
C ARG A 150 -10.23 1.92 15.05
N VAL A 151 -9.59 3.07 15.31
CA VAL A 151 -10.15 4.12 16.20
C VAL A 151 -11.42 4.71 15.59
N PHE A 152 -11.47 4.94 14.27
CA PHE A 152 -12.67 5.43 13.60
C PHE A 152 -13.82 4.42 13.67
N HIS A 153 -13.56 3.14 13.41
CA HIS A 153 -14.57 2.07 13.55
C HIS A 153 -15.15 2.00 14.96
N ASN A 154 -14.32 2.05 15.99
CA ASN A 154 -14.76 1.98 17.38
C ASN A 154 -15.56 3.21 17.80
N ARG A 155 -15.24 4.40 17.29
CA ARG A 155 -16.03 5.63 17.57
C ARG A 155 -17.40 5.61 16.88
N GLY A 156 -17.48 5.08 15.66
CA GLY A 156 -18.77 4.88 14.96
C GLY A 156 -19.68 3.89 15.67
N ALA A 157 -19.12 2.80 16.18
CA ALA A 157 -19.87 1.82 16.97
C ALA A 157 -20.35 2.38 18.33
N GLY A 158 -19.52 3.22 18.99
CA GLY A 158 -19.86 3.84 20.27
C GLY A 158 -21.02 4.84 20.18
N VAL A 159 -21.10 5.58 19.09
CA VAL A 159 -22.24 6.53 18.87
C VAL A 159 -23.56 5.80 18.63
N SER A 160 -23.51 4.60 18.04
CA SER A 160 -24.71 3.78 17.84
C SER A 160 -25.27 3.21 19.15
N VAL A 161 -24.40 2.84 20.11
CA VAL A 161 -24.80 2.32 21.41
C VAL A 161 -25.42 3.41 22.29
N LEU A 162 -24.86 4.65 22.28
CA LEU A 162 -25.40 5.77 23.05
C LEU A 162 -26.79 6.24 22.56
N ARG A 163 -27.09 6.06 21.27
CA ARG A 163 -28.44 6.37 20.74
C ARG A 163 -29.51 5.36 21.12
N PHE A 164 -29.11 4.13 21.47
CA PHE A 164 -30.07 3.10 21.90
C PHE A 164 -30.50 3.26 23.36
N ASP A 165 -29.63 3.80 24.23
CA ASP A 165 -29.95 4.01 25.64
C ASP A 165 -30.89 5.22 25.87
N GLU A 166 -30.86 6.24 24.99
CA GLU A 166 -31.77 7.38 25.07
C GLU A 166 -33.20 7.05 24.58
N ALA A 167 -33.41 5.95 23.87
CA ALA A 167 -34.72 5.56 23.35
C ALA A 167 -35.54 4.68 24.31
N LEU A 168 -34.98 4.33 25.46
CA LEU A 168 -35.62 3.46 26.47
C LEU A 168 -35.77 4.13 27.85
N GLY A 169 -35.58 5.45 27.91
CA GLY A 169 -35.84 6.26 29.10
C GLY A 169 -37.20 6.92 29.10
#